data_865a3e2f031364a2507a19c3402d4f0e
#
_entry.id   865a3e2f031364a2507a19c3402d4f0e
#
_cell.length_a   1.000
_cell.length_b   1.000
_cell.length_c   1.000
_cell.angle_alpha   90.00
_cell.angle_beta   90.00
_cell.angle_gamma   90.00
#
_symmetry.space_group_name_H-M   'P 1'
#
loop_
_entity.id
_entity.type
_entity.pdbx_description
1 polymer ?
#
loop_
_entity_poly.entity_id
_entity_poly.type
_entity_poly.pdbx_seq_one_letter_code
_entity_poly.pdbx_strand_id
1 'polypeptide(L)'
;MVKYYRTDNRKIHEEPTIQDGVWVQMVNPSVAEGQMVADALDMDVEDVLAALDEEESSRIELQDGYTLILVDIPSIEIRHEKESYTTIPLGILITSGEIVTVCTEDTPVLQAFLNNRVR
;
A
#
# COMPACT_ATOMS: atom_id res chain seq x y z
N MET A 1 4.79 2.07 9.51
CA MET A 1 3.85 1.08 10.09
C MET A 1 3.47 0.06 9.03
N VAL A 2 3.56 -1.20 9.38
CA VAL A 2 3.24 -2.31 8.47
C VAL A 2 2.17 -3.16 9.13
N LYS A 3 1.10 -3.44 8.40
CA LYS A 3 0.04 -4.34 8.84
C LYS A 3 -0.23 -5.37 7.77
N TYR A 4 -0.66 -6.54 8.19
CA TYR A 4 -0.95 -7.67 7.30
C TYR A 4 -2.41 -8.05 7.44
N TYR A 5 -3.09 -8.22 6.31
CA TYR A 5 -4.50 -8.55 6.28
C TYR A 5 -4.74 -9.76 5.39
N ARG A 6 -5.75 -10.53 5.74
CA ARG A 6 -6.17 -11.67 4.97
C ARG A 6 -7.69 -11.69 4.85
N THR A 7 -8.19 -12.06 3.68
CA THR A 7 -9.62 -12.20 3.47
C THR A 7 -10.05 -13.63 3.80
N ASP A 8 -11.07 -13.75 4.65
CA ASP A 8 -11.67 -15.01 5.00
C ASP A 8 -13.18 -14.80 5.17
N ASN A 9 -13.99 -15.65 4.56
CA ASN A 9 -15.45 -15.56 4.60
C ASN A 9 -15.97 -14.16 4.22
N ARG A 10 -15.36 -13.54 3.21
CA ARG A 10 -15.68 -12.19 2.73
C ARG A 10 -15.41 -11.09 3.75
N LYS A 11 -14.62 -11.37 4.77
CA LYS A 11 -14.17 -10.38 5.75
C LYS A 11 -12.67 -10.28 5.73
N ILE A 12 -12.17 -9.09 6.03
CA ILE A 12 -10.74 -8.83 6.12
C ILE A 12 -10.33 -8.93 7.59
N HIS A 13 -9.32 -9.73 7.86
CA HIS A 13 -8.77 -9.93 9.20
C HIS A 13 -7.32 -9.51 9.22
N GLU A 14 -6.90 -8.88 10.31
CA GLU A 14 -5.49 -8.56 10.52
C GLU A 14 -4.73 -9.83 10.93
N GLU A 15 -3.55 -10.03 10.32
CA GLU A 15 -2.69 -11.16 10.57
C GLU A 15 -1.36 -10.69 11.19
N PRO A 16 -0.68 -11.51 11.99
CA PRO A 16 0.57 -11.09 12.64
C PRO A 16 1.80 -11.10 11.73
N THR A 17 1.77 -11.85 10.64
CA THR A 17 2.94 -12.02 9.77
C THR A 17 2.53 -12.11 8.30
N ILE A 18 3.53 -12.04 7.42
CA ILE A 18 3.33 -12.27 5.99
C ILE A 18 3.01 -13.75 5.78
N GLN A 19 1.94 -14.01 5.05
CA GLN A 19 1.49 -15.36 4.67
C GLN A 19 1.02 -15.33 3.21
N ASP A 20 0.87 -16.49 2.60
CA ASP A 20 0.30 -16.58 1.26
C ASP A 20 -1.10 -15.99 1.23
N GLY A 21 -1.40 -15.21 0.20
CA GLY A 21 -2.70 -14.57 0.04
C GLY A 21 -2.90 -13.35 0.92
N VAL A 22 -1.84 -12.80 1.51
CA VAL A 22 -1.93 -11.66 2.40
C VAL A 22 -1.93 -10.34 1.63
N TRP A 23 -2.62 -9.34 2.20
CA TRP A 23 -2.46 -7.95 1.82
C TRP A 23 -1.54 -7.28 2.85
N VAL A 24 -0.40 -6.78 2.39
CA VAL A 24 0.55 -6.05 3.24
C VAL A 24 0.26 -4.56 3.08
N GLN A 25 -0.21 -3.91 4.14
CA GLN A 25 -0.46 -2.47 4.15
C GLN A 25 0.69 -1.76 4.83
N MET A 26 1.35 -0.86 4.09
CA MET A 26 2.44 -0.05 4.63
C MET A 26 2.04 1.42 4.59
N VAL A 27 2.01 2.05 5.76
CA VAL A 27 1.70 3.47 5.90
C VAL A 27 2.92 4.13 6.50
N ASN A 28 3.49 5.07 5.75
CA ASN A 28 4.72 5.78 6.12
C ASN A 28 5.79 4.81 6.66
N PRO A 29 6.15 3.77 5.91
CA PRO A 29 7.10 2.78 6.40
C PRO A 29 8.50 3.37 6.53
N SER A 30 9.27 2.85 7.47
CA SER A 30 10.70 3.11 7.54
C SER A 30 11.43 2.36 6.43
N VAL A 31 12.67 2.74 6.16
CA VAL A 31 13.51 2.02 5.20
C VAL A 31 13.69 0.56 5.64
N ALA A 32 13.85 0.32 6.93
CA ALA A 32 13.99 -1.03 7.47
C ALA A 32 12.73 -1.86 7.23
N GLU A 33 11.55 -1.26 7.42
CA GLU A 33 10.28 -1.93 7.15
C GLU A 33 10.13 -2.26 5.65
N GLY A 34 10.49 -1.30 4.80
CA GLY A 34 10.46 -1.53 3.35
C GLY A 34 11.40 -2.64 2.92
N GLN A 35 12.62 -2.69 3.49
CA GLN A 35 13.58 -3.73 3.18
C GLN A 35 13.09 -5.10 3.64
N MET A 36 12.45 -5.17 4.81
CA MET A 36 11.89 -6.41 5.32
C MET A 36 10.83 -6.99 4.37
N VAL A 37 9.93 -6.17 3.90
CA VAL A 37 8.88 -6.61 2.97
C VAL A 37 9.48 -6.99 1.61
N ALA A 38 10.42 -6.19 1.10
CA ALA A 38 11.11 -6.47 -0.16
C ALA A 38 11.83 -7.81 -0.11
N ASP A 39 12.54 -8.09 0.99
CA ASP A 39 13.26 -9.35 1.16
C ASP A 39 12.28 -10.53 1.28
N ALA A 40 11.19 -10.34 2.02
CA ALA A 40 10.21 -11.42 2.24
C ALA A 40 9.48 -11.81 0.96
N LEU A 41 9.24 -10.86 0.06
CA LEU A 41 8.45 -11.08 -1.15
C LEU A 41 9.29 -11.05 -2.44
N ASP A 42 10.62 -10.99 -2.29
CA ASP A 42 11.56 -10.98 -3.42
C ASP A 42 11.27 -9.84 -4.39
N MET A 43 11.17 -8.63 -3.84
CA MET A 43 10.94 -7.40 -4.58
C MET A 43 12.13 -6.46 -4.43
N ASP A 44 12.26 -5.51 -5.37
CA ASP A 44 13.23 -4.43 -5.25
C ASP A 44 12.72 -3.41 -4.21
N VAL A 45 13.56 -3.08 -3.25
CA VAL A 45 13.19 -2.13 -2.19
C VAL A 45 12.87 -0.74 -2.76
N GLU A 46 13.52 -0.35 -3.85
CA GLU A 46 13.23 0.93 -4.50
C GLU A 46 11.78 0.96 -5.01
N ASP A 47 11.28 -0.15 -5.53
CA ASP A 47 9.89 -0.26 -5.97
C ASP A 47 8.93 -0.26 -4.78
N VAL A 48 9.27 -0.95 -3.70
CA VAL A 48 8.44 -0.96 -2.48
C VAL A 48 8.29 0.44 -1.90
N LEU A 49 9.34 1.23 -1.91
CA LEU A 49 9.34 2.56 -1.33
C LEU A 49 9.05 3.69 -2.33
N ALA A 50 8.75 3.36 -3.59
CA ALA A 50 8.56 4.36 -4.65
C ALA A 50 7.46 5.36 -4.31
N ALA A 51 6.37 4.94 -3.68
CA ALA A 51 5.25 5.81 -3.34
C ALA A 51 5.60 6.83 -2.25
N LEU A 52 6.73 6.70 -1.58
CA LEU A 52 7.17 7.68 -0.59
C LEU A 52 7.80 8.92 -1.23
N ASP A 53 8.09 8.87 -2.52
CA ASP A 53 8.58 10.01 -3.28
C ASP A 53 7.40 10.69 -3.96
N GLU A 54 7.04 11.88 -3.50
CA GLU A 54 5.90 12.63 -4.03
C GLU A 54 6.08 13.07 -5.47
N GLU A 55 7.31 13.04 -5.97
CA GLU A 55 7.61 13.43 -7.36
C GLU A 55 7.48 12.26 -8.34
N GLU A 56 7.22 11.06 -7.84
CA GLU A 56 7.04 9.90 -8.71
C GLU A 56 5.79 10.05 -9.58
N SER A 57 5.94 9.72 -10.85
CA SER A 57 4.84 9.77 -11.81
C SER A 57 3.97 8.53 -11.73
N SER A 58 2.68 8.71 -11.95
CA SER A 58 1.76 7.57 -12.09
C SER A 58 2.20 6.69 -13.25
N ARG A 59 2.34 5.40 -12.99
CA ARG A 59 2.78 4.44 -14.01
C ARG A 59 2.53 3.01 -13.60
N ILE A 60 2.65 2.12 -14.55
CA ILE A 60 2.62 0.67 -14.33
C ILE A 60 3.93 0.11 -14.85
N GLU A 61 4.64 -0.64 -14.00
CA GLU A 61 5.88 -1.32 -14.37
C GLU A 61 5.76 -2.81 -14.13
N LEU A 62 6.06 -3.59 -15.16
CA LEU A 62 6.11 -5.05 -15.06
C LEU A 62 7.52 -5.45 -14.68
N GLN A 63 7.66 -6.04 -13.50
CA GLN A 63 8.93 -6.55 -13.01
C GLN A 63 8.93 -8.08 -13.04
N ASP A 64 10.08 -8.67 -12.76
CA ASP A 64 10.17 -10.11 -12.68
C ASP A 64 9.51 -10.60 -11.37
N GLY A 65 8.37 -11.28 -11.50
CA GLY A 65 7.66 -11.84 -10.37
C GLY A 65 6.62 -10.91 -9.72
N TYR A 66 6.54 -9.65 -10.12
CA TYR A 66 5.53 -8.72 -9.58
C TYR A 66 5.27 -7.55 -10.53
N THR A 67 4.18 -6.86 -10.30
CA THR A 67 3.81 -5.63 -11.02
C THR A 67 3.75 -4.49 -10.02
N LEU A 68 4.38 -3.37 -10.36
CA LEU A 68 4.29 -2.12 -9.60
C LEU A 68 3.30 -1.19 -10.28
N ILE A 69 2.34 -0.69 -9.51
CA ILE A 69 1.38 0.32 -9.96
C ILE A 69 1.53 1.54 -9.05
N LEU A 70 1.81 2.69 -9.64
CA LEU A 70 1.83 3.96 -8.93
C LEU A 70 0.68 4.81 -9.43
N VAL A 71 -0.20 5.22 -8.53
CA VAL A 71 -1.33 6.09 -8.84
C VAL A 71 -1.43 7.19 -7.79
N ASP A 72 -2.08 8.28 -8.15
CA ASP A 72 -2.39 9.32 -7.18
C ASP A 72 -3.80 9.12 -6.66
N ILE A 73 -3.95 9.22 -5.34
CA ILE A 73 -5.24 9.12 -4.69
C ILE A 73 -5.54 10.39 -3.91
N PRO A 74 -6.83 10.70 -3.70
CA PRO A 74 -7.20 11.90 -2.94
C PRO A 74 -6.74 11.81 -1.49
N SER A 75 -6.23 12.92 -0.99
CA SER A 75 -5.96 13.13 0.42
C SER A 75 -6.73 14.36 0.86
N ILE A 76 -7.31 14.33 2.05
CA ILE A 76 -8.04 15.45 2.59
C ILE A 76 -7.20 16.11 3.67
N GLU A 77 -6.85 17.38 3.47
CA GLU A 77 -6.18 18.19 4.48
C GLU A 77 -7.16 19.22 5.02
N ILE A 78 -7.17 19.39 6.33
CA ILE A 78 -7.96 20.43 6.99
C ILE A 78 -6.99 21.51 7.43
N ARG A 79 -7.12 22.72 6.86
CA ARG A 79 -6.31 23.89 7.22
C ARG A 79 -7.23 25.06 7.46
N HIS A 80 -7.05 25.74 8.59
CA HIS A 80 -7.83 26.95 8.92
C HIS A 80 -9.33 26.74 8.76
N GLU A 81 -9.83 25.62 9.24
CA GLU A 81 -11.25 25.25 9.17
C GLU A 81 -11.79 25.07 7.74
N LYS A 82 -10.89 24.95 6.76
CA LYS A 82 -11.28 24.64 5.38
C LYS A 82 -10.72 23.30 4.97
N GLU A 83 -11.54 22.51 4.28
CA GLU A 83 -11.06 21.29 3.66
C GLU A 83 -10.34 21.64 2.37
N SER A 84 -9.15 21.09 2.22
CA SER A 84 -8.36 21.21 1.02
C SER A 84 -8.08 19.82 0.48
N TYR A 85 -8.28 19.63 -0.83
CA TYR A 85 -8.07 18.34 -1.48
C TYR A 85 -6.73 18.36 -2.20
N THR A 86 -5.87 17.42 -1.83
CA THR A 86 -4.60 17.16 -2.51
C THR A 86 -4.57 15.71 -2.92
N THR A 87 -3.54 15.32 -3.65
CA THR A 87 -3.30 13.92 -3.97
C THR A 87 -2.01 13.44 -3.32
N ILE A 88 -1.97 12.15 -3.03
CA ILE A 88 -0.77 11.47 -2.56
C ILE A 88 -0.53 10.23 -3.42
N PRO A 89 0.73 9.83 -3.61
CA PRO A 89 1.01 8.59 -4.32
C PRO A 89 0.56 7.38 -3.52
N LEU A 90 0.00 6.41 -4.21
CA LEU A 90 -0.24 5.07 -3.67
C LEU A 90 0.53 4.08 -4.53
N GLY A 91 1.40 3.31 -3.92
CA GLY A 91 2.08 2.21 -4.56
C GLY A 91 1.31 0.91 -4.33
N ILE A 92 1.11 0.16 -5.38
CA ILE A 92 0.48 -1.16 -5.33
C ILE A 92 1.43 -2.14 -6.01
N LEU A 93 1.86 -3.15 -5.27
CA LEU A 93 2.72 -4.19 -5.83
C LEU A 93 1.94 -5.51 -5.76
N ILE A 94 1.82 -6.16 -6.91
CA ILE A 94 0.99 -7.36 -7.05
C ILE A 94 1.87 -8.52 -7.47
N THR A 95 1.85 -9.59 -6.68
CA THR A 95 2.45 -10.88 -7.04
C THR A 95 1.32 -11.86 -7.36
N SER A 96 1.69 -13.10 -7.64
CA SER A 96 0.70 -14.16 -7.86
C SER A 96 -0.11 -14.51 -6.61
N GLY A 97 0.37 -14.16 -5.43
CA GLY A 97 -0.28 -14.54 -4.18
C GLY A 97 -0.46 -13.42 -3.16
N GLU A 98 0.19 -12.26 -3.35
CA GLU A 98 0.18 -11.19 -2.37
C GLU A 98 -0.07 -9.84 -3.03
N ILE A 99 -0.61 -8.90 -2.25
CA ILE A 99 -0.75 -7.50 -2.64
C ILE A 99 -0.09 -6.65 -1.56
N VAL A 100 0.75 -5.72 -1.98
CA VAL A 100 1.37 -4.74 -1.08
C VAL A 100 0.86 -3.36 -1.47
N THR A 101 0.38 -2.59 -0.49
CA THR A 101 0.04 -1.19 -0.70
C THR A 101 0.94 -0.32 0.15
N VAL A 102 1.43 0.77 -0.42
CA VAL A 102 2.38 1.68 0.24
C VAL A 102 1.92 3.12 0.03
N CYS A 103 1.77 3.87 1.10
CA CYS A 103 1.45 5.29 1.04
C CYS A 103 2.09 6.03 2.21
N THR A 104 2.11 7.36 2.13
CA THR A 104 2.74 8.20 3.15
C THR A 104 1.83 8.45 4.34
N GLU A 105 0.52 8.30 4.17
CA GLU A 105 -0.44 8.53 5.24
C GLU A 105 -1.62 7.56 5.10
N ASP A 106 -2.33 7.36 6.20
CA ASP A 106 -3.57 6.59 6.19
C ASP A 106 -4.64 7.39 5.45
N THR A 107 -5.33 6.77 4.52
CA THR A 107 -6.26 7.46 3.63
C THR A 107 -7.68 6.94 3.78
N PRO A 108 -8.69 7.78 3.49
CA PRO A 108 -10.08 7.32 3.47
C PRO A 108 -10.32 6.19 2.47
N VAL A 109 -9.56 6.15 1.37
CA VAL A 109 -9.68 5.10 0.36
C VAL A 109 -9.34 3.75 0.96
N LEU A 110 -8.21 3.64 1.68
CA LEU A 110 -7.79 2.39 2.31
C LEU A 110 -8.69 2.04 3.50
N GLN A 111 -9.11 3.03 4.27
CA GLN A 111 -10.04 2.81 5.38
C GLN A 111 -11.39 2.29 4.89
N ALA A 112 -11.90 2.84 3.80
CA ALA A 112 -13.14 2.36 3.21
C ALA A 112 -13.02 0.91 2.77
N PHE A 113 -11.86 0.54 2.21
CA PHE A 113 -11.60 -0.83 1.78
C PHE A 113 -11.57 -1.79 2.98
N LEU A 114 -10.93 -1.38 4.09
CA LEU A 114 -10.86 -2.19 5.30
C LEU A 114 -12.22 -2.36 5.99
N ASN A 115 -13.07 -1.34 5.91
CA ASN A 115 -14.37 -1.34 6.56
C ASN A 115 -15.45 -2.03 5.74
N ASN A 116 -15.20 -2.27 4.47
CA ASN A 116 -16.14 -2.93 3.59
C ASN A 116 -15.85 -4.42 3.52
N ARG A 117 -16.89 -5.19 3.32
CA ARG A 117 -16.73 -6.62 3.05
C ARG A 117 -16.22 -6.80 1.63
N VAL A 118 -15.26 -7.69 1.50
CA VAL A 118 -14.78 -8.09 0.16
C VAL A 118 -15.85 -8.94 -0.49
N ARG A 119 -16.22 -8.55 -1.66
CA ARG A 119 -17.26 -9.22 -2.43
C ARG A 119 -16.67 -10.12 -3.50
#